data_dbba44701f2efc1c78eb25c088d3d792
#
_entry.id   dbba44701f2efc1c78eb25c088d3d792
#
_cell.length_a   1.000
_cell.length_b   1.000
_cell.length_c   1.000
_cell.angle_alpha   90.00
_cell.angle_beta   90.00
_cell.angle_gamma   90.00
#
_symmetry.space_group_name_H-M   'P 1'
#
loop_
_entity.id
_entity.type
_entity.pdbx_description
1 polymer ?
#
loop_
_entity_poly.entity_id
_entity_poly.type
_entity_poly.pdbx_seq_one_letter_code
_entity_poly.pdbx_strand_id
1 'polypeptide(L)'
;MQQILTYFFLVVYSVTILGIILVIITENRNPLKTLPWIVVLVLAPVVGLVFYFFFGQNLSKQRIISRRTRKRITMQLEEPEHPEGPGIPPRYRPLASLLLNTLHSVPLYGSRIAVYTDGRSKMEALMEEIARARHHIHIQYYILNDDQTGCRLRDALVAKAREGVRVRILYDDVGSRGAKNSFFKGMRDAGIEVYAFLHVKFPLFTSKVNYRNHRKIVVIDGRIGFIGGMNIADRYVRGTQWGTWRDTHFRIEGSGAAGLQASFLSDWSATTKTHISGPEYYPPVGHFTDDILQIAPSGPFGKWRALLQADSYAIARARQRIWIQTPYYLPSEVLNTALQEAALAGIDVHLMLPARSDSKVVDLATHSYLDDMMKAGVKISFYKPGFLHSKLLIIDDMLSVIGSANMDFRSFEHNFEINAFVYDREFASRMAAIFEDDLTHCHTVTPGEWFPRPRTRRVAESLMRVFSPLL
;
A
#
# COMPACT_ATOMS: atom_id res chain seq x y z
N MET A 1 -24.92 38.39 -33.74
CA MET A 1 -25.24 37.26 -32.82
C MET A 1 -24.05 36.33 -32.61
N GLN A 2 -23.38 35.84 -33.66
CA GLN A 2 -22.24 34.93 -33.58
C GLN A 2 -21.03 35.51 -32.84
N GLN A 3 -20.67 36.77 -33.09
CA GLN A 3 -19.57 37.46 -32.39
C GLN A 3 -19.87 37.67 -30.89
N ILE A 4 -21.08 38.03 -30.51
CA ILE A 4 -21.49 38.23 -29.14
C ILE A 4 -21.41 36.88 -28.37
N LEU A 5 -21.82 35.81 -29.03
CA LEU A 5 -21.71 34.44 -28.45
C LEU A 5 -20.25 34.04 -28.27
N THR A 6 -19.38 34.35 -29.23
CA THR A 6 -17.92 34.07 -29.12
C THR A 6 -17.28 34.84 -27.96
N TYR A 7 -17.57 36.17 -27.86
CA TYR A 7 -17.07 36.95 -26.71
C TYR A 7 -17.58 36.46 -25.37
N PHE A 8 -18.84 36.05 -25.27
CA PHE A 8 -19.43 35.47 -24.05
C PHE A 8 -18.69 34.21 -23.67
N PHE A 9 -18.46 33.27 -24.60
CA PHE A 9 -17.71 32.05 -24.29
C PHE A 9 -16.24 32.32 -23.91
N LEU A 10 -15.57 33.28 -24.55
CA LEU A 10 -14.22 33.71 -24.19
C LEU A 10 -14.15 34.28 -22.77
N VAL A 11 -15.11 35.11 -22.38
CA VAL A 11 -15.15 35.70 -21.05
C VAL A 11 -15.43 34.60 -20.01
N VAL A 12 -16.44 33.75 -20.20
CA VAL A 12 -16.75 32.63 -19.27
C VAL A 12 -15.54 31.71 -19.11
N TYR A 13 -14.90 31.41 -20.24
CA TYR A 13 -13.70 30.58 -20.27
C TYR A 13 -12.52 31.22 -19.48
N SER A 14 -12.22 32.49 -19.75
CA SER A 14 -11.13 33.21 -19.05
C SER A 14 -11.39 33.30 -17.55
N VAL A 15 -12.62 33.59 -17.14
CA VAL A 15 -13.03 33.63 -15.72
C VAL A 15 -12.86 32.25 -15.07
N THR A 16 -13.24 31.18 -15.79
CA THR A 16 -13.08 29.80 -15.28
C THR A 16 -11.61 29.44 -15.06
N ILE A 17 -10.74 29.74 -16.03
CA ILE A 17 -9.30 29.49 -15.91
C ILE A 17 -8.67 30.29 -14.77
N LEU A 18 -8.99 31.59 -14.69
CA LEU A 18 -8.50 32.44 -13.60
C LEU A 18 -9.00 31.93 -12.23
N GLY A 19 -10.26 31.51 -12.14
CA GLY A 19 -10.82 30.91 -10.94
C GLY A 19 -10.08 29.63 -10.51
N ILE A 20 -9.76 28.74 -11.47
CA ILE A 20 -9.01 27.51 -11.17
C ILE A 20 -7.57 27.85 -10.73
N ILE A 21 -6.90 28.77 -11.42
CA ILE A 21 -5.55 29.21 -11.02
C ILE A 21 -5.58 29.80 -9.61
N LEU A 22 -6.57 30.61 -9.27
CA LEU A 22 -6.74 31.15 -7.94
C LEU A 22 -6.93 30.04 -6.88
N VAL A 23 -7.77 29.04 -7.18
CA VAL A 23 -7.94 27.88 -6.29
C VAL A 23 -6.62 27.12 -6.10
N ILE A 24 -5.87 26.87 -7.19
CA ILE A 24 -4.58 26.19 -7.13
C ILE A 24 -3.59 26.96 -6.24
N ILE A 25 -3.53 28.29 -6.38
CA ILE A 25 -2.64 29.15 -5.59
C ILE A 25 -3.07 29.16 -4.11
N THR A 26 -4.37 29.30 -3.83
CA THR A 26 -4.90 29.38 -2.45
C THR A 26 -4.82 28.05 -1.69
N GLU A 27 -4.64 26.94 -2.39
CA GLU A 27 -4.43 25.64 -1.74
C GLU A 27 -3.06 25.46 -1.08
N ASN A 28 -2.12 26.39 -1.29
CA ASN A 28 -0.76 26.34 -0.74
C ASN A 28 -0.05 25.00 -0.99
N ARG A 29 -0.14 24.49 -2.20
CA ARG A 29 0.53 23.26 -2.63
C ARG A 29 2.04 23.49 -2.81
N ASN A 30 2.79 22.40 -2.92
CA ASN A 30 4.18 22.48 -3.34
C ASN A 30 4.30 23.24 -4.68
N PRO A 31 5.09 24.34 -4.73
CA PRO A 31 5.26 25.17 -5.93
C PRO A 31 5.67 24.37 -7.17
N LEU A 32 6.53 23.34 -7.01
CA LEU A 32 6.98 22.48 -8.10
C LEU A 32 5.84 21.62 -8.71
N LYS A 33 4.79 21.32 -7.93
CA LYS A 33 3.57 20.64 -8.43
C LYS A 33 2.53 21.62 -8.95
N THR A 34 2.55 22.87 -8.48
CA THR A 34 1.57 23.93 -8.83
C THR A 34 1.89 24.59 -10.16
N LEU A 35 3.15 24.98 -10.36
CA LEU A 35 3.59 25.73 -11.54
C LEU A 35 3.29 25.01 -12.86
N PRO A 36 3.59 23.70 -13.05
CA PRO A 36 3.24 22.97 -14.26
C PRO A 36 1.75 23.03 -14.59
N TRP A 37 0.86 22.94 -13.59
CA TRP A 37 -0.59 23.04 -13.82
C TRP A 37 -1.01 24.41 -14.30
N ILE A 38 -0.43 25.48 -13.72
CA ILE A 38 -0.71 26.85 -14.17
C ILE A 38 -0.26 27.02 -15.63
N VAL A 39 0.94 26.54 -15.98
CA VAL A 39 1.47 26.63 -17.35
C VAL A 39 0.58 25.87 -18.33
N VAL A 40 0.19 24.63 -18.01
CA VAL A 40 -0.67 23.82 -18.88
C VAL A 40 -2.06 24.46 -19.05
N LEU A 41 -2.64 25.01 -17.97
CA LEU A 41 -3.93 25.70 -18.03
C LEU A 41 -3.88 26.97 -18.86
N VAL A 42 -2.75 27.67 -18.90
CA VAL A 42 -2.57 28.89 -19.71
C VAL A 42 -2.30 28.55 -21.18
N LEU A 43 -1.41 27.58 -21.46
CA LEU A 43 -1.00 27.26 -22.84
C LEU A 43 -1.97 26.35 -23.59
N ALA A 44 -2.62 25.42 -22.89
CA ALA A 44 -3.55 24.46 -23.48
C ALA A 44 -4.82 24.32 -22.62
N PRO A 45 -5.66 25.35 -22.55
CA PRO A 45 -6.66 25.49 -21.50
C PRO A 45 -7.74 24.39 -21.49
N VAL A 46 -8.29 23.99 -22.65
CA VAL A 46 -9.30 22.92 -22.74
C VAL A 46 -8.71 21.58 -22.34
N VAL A 47 -7.57 21.25 -22.90
CA VAL A 47 -6.82 20.02 -22.59
C VAL A 47 -6.36 20.06 -21.13
N GLY A 48 -5.81 21.20 -20.70
CA GLY A 48 -5.36 21.42 -19.31
C GLY A 48 -6.48 21.27 -18.28
N LEU A 49 -7.68 21.76 -18.58
CA LEU A 49 -8.87 21.59 -17.73
C LEU A 49 -9.24 20.12 -17.54
N VAL A 50 -9.27 19.36 -18.65
CA VAL A 50 -9.55 17.93 -18.61
C VAL A 50 -8.48 17.20 -17.78
N PHE A 51 -7.20 17.44 -18.07
CA PHE A 51 -6.11 16.81 -17.31
C PHE A 51 -6.09 17.24 -15.85
N TYR A 52 -6.33 18.52 -15.54
CA TYR A 52 -6.41 19.00 -14.18
C TYR A 52 -7.55 18.33 -13.38
N PHE A 53 -8.70 18.13 -14.03
CA PHE A 53 -9.84 17.45 -13.40
C PHE A 53 -9.49 16.01 -13.00
N PHE A 54 -8.74 15.28 -13.83
CA PHE A 54 -8.37 13.89 -13.55
C PHE A 54 -7.15 13.74 -12.65
N PHE A 55 -6.15 14.60 -12.79
CA PHE A 55 -4.83 14.42 -12.17
C PHE A 55 -4.44 15.56 -11.24
N GLY A 56 -5.05 16.73 -11.38
CA GLY A 56 -4.66 17.94 -10.67
C GLY A 56 -5.37 18.18 -9.34
N GLN A 57 -6.47 17.50 -9.04
CA GLN A 57 -7.26 17.78 -7.86
C GLN A 57 -6.55 17.35 -6.56
N ASN A 58 -6.62 18.23 -5.54
CA ASN A 58 -6.11 17.91 -4.20
C ASN A 58 -7.19 17.32 -3.33
N LEU A 59 -7.13 16.02 -3.07
CA LEU A 59 -8.07 15.34 -2.19
C LEU A 59 -7.63 15.32 -0.71
N SER A 60 -6.48 15.90 -0.37
CA SER A 60 -5.96 15.89 1.02
C SER A 60 -6.91 16.54 2.03
N LYS A 61 -7.76 17.49 1.57
CA LYS A 61 -8.78 18.15 2.41
C LYS A 61 -10.09 17.36 2.50
N GLN A 62 -10.29 16.36 1.66
CA GLN A 62 -11.51 15.53 1.68
C GLN A 62 -11.38 14.41 2.73
N ARG A 63 -12.53 13.95 3.22
CA ARG A 63 -12.62 12.83 4.16
C ARG A 63 -13.60 11.81 3.64
N ILE A 64 -13.20 10.55 3.69
CA ILE A 64 -14.05 9.43 3.29
C ILE A 64 -15.04 9.09 4.40
N ILE A 65 -14.59 9.19 5.65
CA ILE A 65 -15.39 8.95 6.86
C ILE A 65 -15.36 10.16 7.77
N SER A 66 -16.44 10.33 8.56
CA SER A 66 -16.53 11.41 9.54
C SER A 66 -15.49 11.22 10.66
N ARG A 67 -15.06 12.32 11.29
CA ARG A 67 -14.21 12.27 12.48
C ARG A 67 -14.84 11.41 13.60
N ARG A 68 -16.16 11.53 13.76
CA ARG A 68 -16.93 10.81 14.78
C ARG A 68 -16.89 9.30 14.55
N THR A 69 -17.11 8.86 13.31
CA THR A 69 -17.03 7.44 12.93
C THR A 69 -15.63 6.88 13.15
N ARG A 70 -14.59 7.60 12.69
CA ARG A 70 -13.20 7.19 12.92
C ARG A 70 -12.91 7.05 14.41
N LYS A 71 -13.24 8.06 15.22
CA LYS A 71 -13.03 8.02 16.66
C LYS A 71 -13.70 6.81 17.31
N ARG A 72 -14.94 6.48 16.95
CA ARG A 72 -15.63 5.30 17.47
C ARG A 72 -14.92 3.98 17.15
N ILE A 73 -14.40 3.85 15.93
CA ILE A 73 -13.68 2.64 15.52
C ILE A 73 -12.34 2.53 16.27
N THR A 74 -11.60 3.65 16.39
CA THR A 74 -10.28 3.64 17.06
C THR A 74 -10.38 3.58 18.58
N MET A 75 -11.44 4.09 19.21
CA MET A 75 -11.66 3.92 20.67
C MET A 75 -11.86 2.46 21.09
N GLN A 76 -12.23 1.58 20.17
CA GLN A 76 -12.30 0.13 20.43
C GLN A 76 -10.91 -0.54 20.44
N LEU A 77 -9.86 0.21 20.04
CA LEU A 77 -8.44 -0.17 20.14
C LEU A 77 -7.77 0.45 21.37
N GLU A 78 -8.55 1.01 22.33
CA GLU A 78 -7.97 1.60 23.53
C GLU A 78 -7.00 0.63 24.19
N GLU A 79 -5.82 1.18 24.55
CA GLU A 79 -4.73 0.45 25.15
C GLU A 79 -5.24 -0.45 26.25
N PRO A 80 -4.96 -1.76 26.23
CA PRO A 80 -5.01 -2.51 27.46
C PRO A 80 -4.03 -1.82 28.42
N GLU A 81 -4.44 -1.61 29.66
CA GLU A 81 -3.56 -1.21 30.76
C GLU A 81 -2.24 -1.92 30.54
N HIS A 82 -1.14 -1.16 30.45
CA HIS A 82 0.17 -1.63 30.00
C HIS A 82 0.46 -3.01 30.58
N PRO A 83 0.56 -4.07 29.78
CA PRO A 83 1.09 -5.32 30.31
C PRO A 83 2.52 -5.01 30.80
N GLU A 84 2.96 -5.66 31.85
CA GLU A 84 4.33 -5.63 32.40
C GLU A 84 5.33 -6.20 31.37
N GLY A 85 5.37 -5.67 30.16
CA GLY A 85 6.19 -6.10 29.04
C GLY A 85 7.15 -4.99 28.58
N PRO A 86 8.19 -5.33 27.81
CA PRO A 86 9.09 -4.34 27.26
C PRO A 86 8.31 -3.37 26.37
N GLY A 87 8.34 -2.09 26.72
CA GLY A 87 7.71 -1.03 25.90
C GLY A 87 8.51 -0.81 24.60
N ILE A 88 7.93 -0.04 23.68
CA ILE A 88 8.64 0.35 22.44
C ILE A 88 10.02 0.91 22.80
N PRO A 89 11.11 0.38 22.20
CA PRO A 89 12.45 0.84 22.47
C PRO A 89 12.57 2.37 22.35
N PRO A 90 13.25 3.08 23.24
CA PRO A 90 13.26 4.54 23.31
C PRO A 90 13.56 5.22 21.97
N ARG A 91 14.42 4.60 21.16
CA ARG A 91 14.79 5.06 19.82
C ARG A 91 13.61 5.13 18.85
N TYR A 92 12.65 4.20 18.94
CA TYR A 92 11.51 4.08 18.04
C TYR A 92 10.23 4.72 18.59
N ARG A 93 10.21 5.19 19.85
CA ARG A 93 9.05 5.91 20.42
C ARG A 93 8.62 7.11 19.59
N PRO A 94 9.53 7.96 19.03
CA PRO A 94 9.10 9.07 18.18
C PRO A 94 8.45 8.60 16.87
N LEU A 95 8.89 7.47 16.28
CA LEU A 95 8.26 6.86 15.11
C LEU A 95 6.85 6.37 15.45
N ALA A 96 6.71 5.68 16.57
CA ALA A 96 5.42 5.20 17.05
C ALA A 96 4.46 6.37 17.33
N SER A 97 4.94 7.46 17.93
CA SER A 97 4.16 8.68 18.13
C SER A 97 3.77 9.34 16.81
N LEU A 98 4.63 9.33 15.78
CA LEU A 98 4.31 9.83 14.45
C LEU A 98 3.16 9.04 13.83
N LEU A 99 3.20 7.72 13.89
CA LEU A 99 2.13 6.85 13.39
C LEU A 99 0.82 7.04 14.19
N LEU A 100 0.90 7.18 15.50
CA LEU A 100 -0.26 7.48 16.35
C LEU A 100 -0.90 8.82 15.98
N ASN A 101 -0.11 9.89 15.89
CA ASN A 101 -0.59 11.25 15.63
C ASN A 101 -1.11 11.46 14.20
N THR A 102 -0.58 10.72 13.22
CA THR A 102 -0.97 10.89 11.81
C THR A 102 -2.07 9.93 11.38
N LEU A 103 -2.04 8.68 11.85
CA LEU A 103 -2.93 7.58 11.42
C LEU A 103 -3.86 7.07 12.52
N HIS A 104 -3.67 7.50 13.76
CA HIS A 104 -4.27 6.89 14.96
C HIS A 104 -3.92 5.39 15.11
N SER A 105 -2.71 5.03 14.69
CA SER A 105 -2.19 3.68 14.79
C SER A 105 -1.61 3.50 16.20
N VAL A 106 -2.36 2.82 17.06
CA VAL A 106 -1.91 2.51 18.42
C VAL A 106 -0.92 1.35 18.43
N PRO A 107 0.04 1.30 19.37
CA PRO A 107 0.86 0.12 19.61
C PRO A 107 -0.02 -1.05 20.08
N LEU A 108 0.22 -2.23 19.54
CA LEU A 108 -0.50 -3.46 19.83
C LEU A 108 0.52 -4.49 20.30
N TYR A 109 0.22 -5.18 21.40
CA TYR A 109 1.14 -6.05 22.13
C TYR A 109 0.69 -7.49 22.11
N GLY A 110 1.63 -8.43 22.15
CA GLY A 110 1.35 -9.83 22.40
C GLY A 110 0.78 -10.60 21.21
N SER A 111 1.15 -10.25 19.99
CA SER A 111 0.71 -10.96 18.80
C SER A 111 1.71 -12.03 18.38
N ARG A 112 1.22 -13.15 17.87
CA ARG A 112 2.03 -14.16 17.17
C ARG A 112 1.98 -13.89 15.69
N ILE A 113 3.16 -13.75 15.02
CA ILE A 113 3.26 -13.46 13.60
C ILE A 113 3.90 -14.65 12.87
N ALA A 114 3.14 -15.25 11.94
CA ALA A 114 3.66 -16.20 10.96
C ALA A 114 3.92 -15.46 9.63
N VAL A 115 5.04 -15.79 8.97
CA VAL A 115 5.48 -15.17 7.72
C VAL A 115 5.38 -16.18 6.58
N TYR A 116 4.77 -15.76 5.48
CA TYR A 116 4.68 -16.53 4.23
C TYR A 116 5.40 -15.78 3.12
N THR A 117 6.24 -16.47 2.40
CA THR A 117 7.04 -15.94 1.30
C THR A 117 6.53 -16.36 -0.08
N ASP A 118 5.53 -17.25 -0.11
CA ASP A 118 4.88 -17.75 -1.32
C ASP A 118 3.36 -17.81 -1.16
N GLY A 119 2.65 -17.75 -2.30
CA GLY A 119 1.20 -17.70 -2.29
C GLY A 119 0.53 -19.03 -1.96
N ARG A 120 1.19 -20.17 -2.14
CA ARG A 120 0.61 -21.50 -1.84
C ARG A 120 0.45 -21.67 -0.34
N SER A 121 1.55 -21.55 0.41
CA SER A 121 1.53 -21.67 1.88
C SER A 121 0.60 -20.63 2.53
N LYS A 122 0.58 -19.39 2.01
CA LYS A 122 -0.36 -18.36 2.47
C LYS A 122 -1.80 -18.74 2.22
N MET A 123 -2.14 -19.28 1.04
CA MET A 123 -3.51 -19.67 0.72
C MET A 123 -3.96 -20.89 1.52
N GLU A 124 -3.09 -21.85 1.77
CA GLU A 124 -3.38 -23.01 2.62
C GLU A 124 -3.71 -22.55 4.04
N ALA A 125 -2.87 -21.70 4.65
CA ALA A 125 -3.12 -21.15 5.96
C ALA A 125 -4.41 -20.32 6.02
N LEU A 126 -4.70 -19.52 4.99
CA LEU A 126 -5.94 -18.75 4.91
C LEU A 126 -7.17 -19.66 4.85
N MET A 127 -7.12 -20.72 4.06
CA MET A 127 -8.22 -21.69 3.95
C MET A 127 -8.48 -22.45 5.25
N GLU A 128 -7.42 -22.80 5.99
CA GLU A 128 -7.55 -23.41 7.31
C GLU A 128 -8.24 -22.47 8.32
N GLU A 129 -7.86 -21.19 8.35
CA GLU A 129 -8.48 -20.23 9.25
C GLU A 129 -9.93 -19.92 8.87
N ILE A 130 -10.24 -19.85 7.55
CA ILE A 130 -11.62 -19.72 7.07
C ILE A 130 -12.47 -20.91 7.53
N ALA A 131 -11.94 -22.14 7.44
CA ALA A 131 -12.65 -23.33 7.89
C ALA A 131 -12.99 -23.31 9.40
N ARG A 132 -12.14 -22.68 10.21
CA ARG A 132 -12.31 -22.53 11.68
C ARG A 132 -13.20 -21.35 12.08
N ALA A 133 -13.54 -20.45 11.16
CA ALA A 133 -14.33 -19.25 11.44
C ALA A 133 -15.70 -19.59 12.04
N ARG A 134 -16.12 -18.83 13.06
CA ARG A 134 -17.38 -19.05 13.79
C ARG A 134 -18.32 -17.87 13.81
N HIS A 135 -17.80 -16.64 13.75
CA HIS A 135 -18.60 -15.43 13.89
C HIS A 135 -18.59 -14.58 12.62
N HIS A 136 -17.41 -14.15 12.16
CA HIS A 136 -17.31 -13.30 10.96
C HIS A 136 -16.00 -13.48 10.19
N ILE A 137 -16.08 -13.21 8.89
CA ILE A 137 -14.93 -13.14 7.98
C ILE A 137 -15.01 -11.82 7.23
N HIS A 138 -14.02 -10.96 7.40
CA HIS A 138 -13.88 -9.70 6.68
C HIS A 138 -12.70 -9.78 5.72
N ILE A 139 -12.94 -9.48 4.45
CA ILE A 139 -11.96 -9.61 3.37
C ILE A 139 -11.87 -8.31 2.59
N GLN A 140 -10.65 -7.86 2.33
CA GLN A 140 -10.38 -6.71 1.49
C GLN A 140 -9.17 -6.99 0.60
N TYR A 141 -9.37 -6.93 -0.73
CA TYR A 141 -8.32 -7.18 -1.70
C TYR A 141 -8.34 -6.17 -2.85
N TYR A 142 -7.15 -5.83 -3.34
CA TYR A 142 -6.99 -5.09 -4.60
C TYR A 142 -7.38 -5.96 -5.80
N ILE A 143 -6.82 -7.18 -5.86
CA ILE A 143 -7.16 -8.16 -6.90
C ILE A 143 -7.86 -9.36 -6.27
N LEU A 144 -9.09 -9.59 -6.70
CA LEU A 144 -9.88 -10.79 -6.42
C LEU A 144 -10.42 -11.30 -7.76
N ASN A 145 -9.75 -12.31 -8.33
CA ASN A 145 -10.09 -12.84 -9.65
C ASN A 145 -11.03 -14.05 -9.57
N ASP A 146 -11.75 -14.34 -10.66
CA ASP A 146 -12.58 -15.54 -10.83
C ASP A 146 -11.80 -16.69 -11.51
N ASP A 147 -10.52 -16.84 -11.14
CA ASP A 147 -9.67 -17.96 -11.50
C ASP A 147 -9.78 -19.10 -10.47
N GLN A 148 -8.95 -20.13 -10.61
CA GLN A 148 -9.04 -21.31 -9.74
C GLN A 148 -8.83 -20.96 -8.27
N THR A 149 -7.89 -20.08 -7.95
CA THR A 149 -7.61 -19.64 -6.58
C THR A 149 -8.78 -18.83 -6.00
N GLY A 150 -9.33 -17.90 -6.78
CA GLY A 150 -10.48 -17.10 -6.36
C GLY A 150 -11.76 -17.92 -6.24
N CYS A 151 -12.00 -18.87 -7.14
CA CYS A 151 -13.15 -19.80 -7.05
C CYS A 151 -13.06 -20.68 -5.79
N ARG A 152 -11.88 -21.22 -5.48
CA ARG A 152 -11.67 -21.99 -4.23
C ARG A 152 -11.98 -21.16 -2.99
N LEU A 153 -11.52 -19.90 -2.95
CA LEU A 153 -11.83 -18.99 -1.84
C LEU A 153 -13.34 -18.70 -1.78
N ARG A 154 -13.97 -18.35 -2.91
CA ARG A 154 -15.43 -18.12 -2.98
C ARG A 154 -16.22 -19.29 -2.40
N ASP A 155 -15.91 -20.51 -2.82
CA ASP A 155 -16.66 -21.70 -2.42
C ASP A 155 -16.55 -21.95 -0.91
N ALA A 156 -15.37 -21.72 -0.31
CA ALA A 156 -15.19 -21.81 1.13
C ALA A 156 -15.97 -20.71 1.89
N LEU A 157 -15.99 -19.48 1.37
CA LEU A 157 -16.74 -18.38 1.98
C LEU A 157 -18.27 -18.60 1.87
N VAL A 158 -18.74 -19.15 0.76
CA VAL A 158 -20.14 -19.53 0.57
C VAL A 158 -20.55 -20.64 1.55
N ALA A 159 -19.69 -21.64 1.76
CA ALA A 159 -19.93 -22.69 2.75
C ALA A 159 -20.07 -22.08 4.15
N LYS A 160 -19.16 -21.18 4.55
CA LYS A 160 -19.23 -20.51 5.85
C LYS A 160 -20.43 -19.58 6.02
N ALA A 161 -20.83 -18.88 4.97
CA ALA A 161 -22.05 -18.06 4.99
C ALA A 161 -23.30 -18.93 5.22
N ARG A 162 -23.37 -20.13 4.61
CA ARG A 162 -24.45 -21.09 4.86
C ARG A 162 -24.45 -21.68 6.27
N GLU A 163 -23.27 -21.74 6.92
CA GLU A 163 -23.15 -22.10 8.35
C GLU A 163 -23.55 -20.95 9.30
N GLY A 164 -23.91 -19.77 8.76
CA GLY A 164 -24.33 -18.60 9.55
C GLY A 164 -23.19 -17.64 9.90
N VAL A 165 -21.97 -17.86 9.39
CA VAL A 165 -20.85 -16.93 9.56
C VAL A 165 -21.09 -15.67 8.72
N ARG A 166 -20.93 -14.48 9.30
CA ARG A 166 -21.11 -13.20 8.61
C ARG A 166 -19.90 -12.88 7.73
N VAL A 167 -20.04 -13.00 6.43
CA VAL A 167 -18.96 -12.76 5.46
C VAL A 167 -19.15 -11.41 4.78
N ARG A 168 -18.11 -10.53 4.83
CA ARG A 168 -18.07 -9.20 4.21
C ARG A 168 -16.83 -9.02 3.37
N ILE A 169 -17.02 -8.58 2.14
CA ILE A 169 -15.95 -8.44 1.15
C ILE A 169 -15.93 -7.03 0.58
N LEU A 170 -14.75 -6.41 0.61
CA LEU A 170 -14.41 -5.22 -0.16
C LEU A 170 -13.40 -5.58 -1.24
N TYR A 171 -13.63 -5.19 -2.48
CA TYR A 171 -12.67 -5.36 -3.56
C TYR A 171 -12.45 -4.05 -4.31
N ASP A 172 -11.27 -3.87 -4.91
CA ASP A 172 -11.04 -2.72 -5.78
C ASP A 172 -11.64 -2.99 -7.16
N ASP A 173 -12.44 -2.05 -7.64
CA ASP A 173 -13.22 -2.18 -8.88
C ASP A 173 -12.33 -2.26 -10.14
N VAL A 174 -11.19 -1.60 -10.12
CA VAL A 174 -10.23 -1.60 -11.24
C VAL A 174 -9.28 -2.79 -11.14
N GLY A 175 -8.77 -3.07 -9.94
CA GLY A 175 -7.85 -4.19 -9.70
C GLY A 175 -8.51 -5.55 -9.95
N SER A 176 -9.82 -5.65 -9.70
CA SER A 176 -10.58 -6.89 -9.85
C SER A 176 -11.40 -6.97 -11.16
N ARG A 177 -11.07 -6.16 -12.17
CA ARG A 177 -11.76 -6.18 -13.48
C ARG A 177 -11.65 -7.53 -14.21
N GLY A 178 -10.69 -8.38 -13.85
CA GLY A 178 -10.57 -9.74 -14.36
C GLY A 178 -11.69 -10.67 -13.89
N ALA A 179 -12.39 -10.34 -12.81
CA ALA A 179 -13.50 -11.14 -12.30
C ALA A 179 -14.82 -10.74 -12.94
N LYS A 180 -15.61 -11.75 -13.36
CA LYS A 180 -16.93 -11.55 -13.96
C LYS A 180 -17.95 -11.10 -12.90
N ASN A 181 -18.96 -10.33 -13.32
CA ASN A 181 -20.06 -9.94 -12.42
C ASN A 181 -20.80 -11.15 -11.82
N SER A 182 -20.88 -12.27 -12.53
CA SER A 182 -21.48 -13.53 -12.05
C SER A 182 -20.75 -14.12 -10.86
N PHE A 183 -19.41 -13.94 -10.77
CA PHE A 183 -18.59 -14.37 -9.63
C PHE A 183 -19.03 -13.69 -8.34
N PHE A 184 -19.14 -12.37 -8.36
CA PHE A 184 -19.60 -11.59 -7.21
C PHE A 184 -21.10 -11.75 -6.94
N LYS A 185 -21.91 -11.96 -8.01
CA LYS A 185 -23.35 -12.24 -7.86
C LYS A 185 -23.58 -13.54 -7.10
N GLY A 186 -22.88 -14.63 -7.45
CA GLY A 186 -22.99 -15.91 -6.74
C GLY A 186 -22.69 -15.81 -5.25
N MET A 187 -21.72 -14.96 -4.86
CA MET A 187 -21.44 -14.69 -3.44
C MET A 187 -22.63 -13.95 -2.77
N ARG A 188 -23.17 -12.92 -3.44
CA ARG A 188 -24.34 -12.17 -2.90
C ARG A 188 -25.56 -13.03 -2.77
N ASP A 189 -25.83 -13.89 -3.76
CA ASP A 189 -26.97 -14.83 -3.75
C ASP A 189 -26.83 -15.84 -2.57
N ALA A 190 -25.62 -16.11 -2.09
CA ALA A 190 -25.34 -16.92 -0.91
C ALA A 190 -25.36 -16.14 0.42
N GLY A 191 -25.77 -14.86 0.42
CA GLY A 191 -25.87 -14.05 1.62
C GLY A 191 -24.58 -13.32 2.01
N ILE A 192 -23.53 -13.34 1.18
CA ILE A 192 -22.27 -12.60 1.44
C ILE A 192 -22.45 -11.14 1.03
N GLU A 193 -22.07 -10.23 1.91
CA GLU A 193 -22.08 -8.80 1.63
C GLU A 193 -20.81 -8.42 0.81
N VAL A 194 -20.97 -8.10 -0.48
CA VAL A 194 -19.85 -7.83 -1.41
C VAL A 194 -19.99 -6.45 -2.05
N TYR A 195 -19.02 -5.58 -1.85
CA TYR A 195 -19.02 -4.21 -2.37
C TYR A 195 -17.69 -3.83 -3.04
N ALA A 196 -17.80 -3.07 -4.14
CA ALA A 196 -16.64 -2.43 -4.77
C ALA A 196 -16.26 -1.16 -4.00
N PHE A 197 -15.00 -1.06 -3.60
CA PHE A 197 -14.47 0.16 -2.98
C PHE A 197 -14.25 1.23 -4.05
N LEU A 198 -14.77 2.44 -3.83
CA LEU A 198 -14.72 3.58 -4.77
C LEU A 198 -15.15 3.17 -6.19
N HIS A 199 -16.34 2.56 -6.30
CA HIS A 199 -16.90 2.11 -7.57
C HIS A 199 -16.77 3.18 -8.68
N VAL A 200 -16.20 2.77 -9.81
CA VAL A 200 -15.97 3.62 -10.99
C VAL A 200 -17.12 3.45 -11.97
N LYS A 201 -18.06 4.42 -12.00
CA LYS A 201 -19.12 4.44 -13.00
C LYS A 201 -18.59 4.98 -14.33
N PHE A 202 -18.88 4.28 -15.42
CA PHE A 202 -18.66 4.79 -16.78
C PHE A 202 -19.85 5.68 -17.21
N PRO A 203 -19.62 6.76 -18.00
CA PRO A 203 -18.40 7.28 -18.55
C PRO A 203 -17.53 8.05 -17.53
N LEU A 204 -16.25 8.07 -17.78
CA LEU A 204 -15.08 8.40 -16.96
C LEU A 204 -15.00 9.81 -16.30
N PHE A 205 -16.08 10.44 -15.95
CA PHE A 205 -16.07 11.78 -15.33
C PHE A 205 -15.86 11.73 -13.80
N THR A 206 -14.98 10.85 -13.33
CA THR A 206 -14.64 10.81 -11.91
C THR A 206 -13.14 10.76 -11.71
N SER A 207 -12.61 11.73 -10.96
CA SER A 207 -11.22 11.74 -10.50
C SER A 207 -10.84 10.53 -9.65
N LYS A 208 -11.83 9.72 -9.24
CA LYS A 208 -11.64 8.52 -8.40
C LYS A 208 -10.93 7.36 -9.11
N VAL A 209 -10.77 7.41 -10.44
CA VAL A 209 -10.05 6.36 -11.22
C VAL A 209 -8.61 6.19 -10.74
N ASN A 210 -7.95 7.26 -10.29
CA ASN A 210 -6.57 7.23 -9.83
C ASN A 210 -6.38 6.69 -8.41
N TYR A 211 -7.43 6.66 -7.59
CA TYR A 211 -7.34 6.31 -6.19
C TYR A 211 -7.80 4.87 -5.97
N ARG A 212 -6.83 3.97 -5.79
CA ARG A 212 -7.09 2.53 -5.69
C ARG A 212 -6.95 2.03 -4.27
N ASN A 213 -7.77 1.08 -3.90
CA ASN A 213 -7.60 0.36 -2.65
C ASN A 213 -6.61 -0.79 -2.85
N HIS A 214 -5.36 -0.54 -2.49
CA HIS A 214 -4.28 -1.52 -2.67
C HIS A 214 -4.03 -2.38 -1.43
N ARG A 215 -4.84 -2.26 -0.38
CA ARG A 215 -4.78 -3.07 0.84
C ARG A 215 -5.12 -4.52 0.56
N LYS A 216 -4.51 -5.43 1.30
CA LYS A 216 -4.81 -6.86 1.32
C LYS A 216 -4.97 -7.24 2.78
N ILE A 217 -6.22 -7.40 3.20
CA ILE A 217 -6.59 -7.65 4.59
C ILE A 217 -7.57 -8.81 4.64
N VAL A 218 -7.35 -9.73 5.57
CA VAL A 218 -8.40 -10.63 6.04
C VAL A 218 -8.44 -10.55 7.55
N VAL A 219 -9.65 -10.53 8.11
CA VAL A 219 -9.85 -10.67 9.57
C VAL A 219 -10.89 -11.76 9.80
N ILE A 220 -10.56 -12.69 10.67
CA ILE A 220 -11.41 -13.82 11.04
C ILE A 220 -11.66 -13.77 12.53
N ASP A 221 -12.94 -13.67 12.90
CA ASP A 221 -13.44 -13.65 14.27
C ASP A 221 -12.78 -12.58 15.18
N GLY A 222 -12.20 -11.52 14.59
CA GLY A 222 -11.46 -10.48 15.31
C GLY A 222 -10.16 -10.94 15.99
N ARG A 223 -9.74 -12.19 15.77
CA ARG A 223 -8.60 -12.85 16.44
C ARG A 223 -7.43 -13.13 15.50
N ILE A 224 -7.73 -13.42 14.25
CA ILE A 224 -6.75 -13.74 13.22
C ILE A 224 -6.82 -12.67 12.14
N GLY A 225 -5.66 -12.15 11.76
CA GLY A 225 -5.51 -11.19 10.68
C GLY A 225 -4.50 -11.64 9.64
N PHE A 226 -4.73 -11.30 8.36
CA PHE A 226 -3.75 -11.45 7.30
C PHE A 226 -3.47 -10.09 6.66
N ILE A 227 -2.18 -9.79 6.43
CA ILE A 227 -1.70 -8.55 5.81
C ILE A 227 -0.44 -8.82 4.99
N GLY A 228 -0.28 -8.16 3.84
CA GLY A 228 0.95 -8.23 3.03
C GLY A 228 0.74 -7.86 1.59
N GLY A 229 1.63 -8.31 0.70
CA GLY A 229 1.62 -7.97 -0.73
C GLY A 229 0.75 -8.88 -1.61
N MET A 230 0.46 -10.12 -1.18
CA MET A 230 -0.19 -11.15 -2.01
C MET A 230 -1.68 -10.89 -2.19
N ASN A 231 -2.15 -10.89 -3.44
CA ASN A 231 -3.58 -10.85 -3.79
C ASN A 231 -4.18 -12.27 -3.94
N ILE A 232 -5.42 -12.33 -4.43
CA ILE A 232 -6.15 -13.57 -4.70
C ILE A 232 -6.25 -13.76 -6.22
N ALA A 233 -5.29 -14.45 -6.78
CA ALA A 233 -5.26 -14.87 -8.19
C ALA A 233 -4.23 -16.00 -8.38
N ASP A 234 -4.44 -16.82 -9.43
CA ASP A 234 -3.59 -17.98 -9.72
C ASP A 234 -2.10 -17.65 -9.82
N ARG A 235 -1.76 -16.50 -10.37
CA ARG A 235 -0.35 -16.08 -10.52
C ARG A 235 0.42 -15.95 -9.19
N TYR A 236 -0.26 -15.65 -8.09
CA TYR A 236 0.38 -15.57 -6.75
C TYR A 236 0.69 -16.96 -6.20
N VAL A 237 -0.10 -17.99 -6.58
CA VAL A 237 0.02 -19.37 -6.09
C VAL A 237 0.90 -20.22 -7.00
N ARG A 238 0.76 -20.03 -8.33
CA ARG A 238 1.39 -20.87 -9.37
C ARG A 238 2.60 -20.22 -10.02
N GLY A 239 2.81 -18.92 -9.77
CA GLY A 239 3.78 -18.13 -10.50
C GLY A 239 3.28 -17.69 -11.87
N THR A 240 4.21 -17.25 -12.71
CA THR A 240 3.99 -16.80 -14.07
C THR A 240 4.88 -17.60 -15.04
N GLN A 241 4.76 -17.33 -16.33
CA GLN A 241 5.70 -17.87 -17.34
C GLN A 241 7.17 -17.51 -17.08
N TRP A 242 7.44 -16.53 -16.19
CA TRP A 242 8.80 -16.10 -15.84
C TRP A 242 9.36 -16.77 -14.59
N GLY A 243 8.56 -17.61 -13.92
CA GLY A 243 8.93 -18.31 -12.69
C GLY A 243 8.00 -18.01 -11.52
N THR A 244 8.52 -18.09 -10.32
CA THR A 244 7.78 -17.95 -9.08
C THR A 244 7.29 -16.51 -8.86
N TRP A 245 6.23 -16.35 -8.09
CA TRP A 245 5.79 -15.06 -7.57
C TRP A 245 6.23 -14.97 -6.09
N ARG A 246 7.34 -14.27 -5.86
CA ARG A 246 7.91 -14.07 -4.52
C ARG A 246 7.30 -12.83 -3.88
N ASP A 247 6.55 -12.98 -2.81
CA ASP A 247 5.92 -11.88 -2.08
C ASP A 247 5.93 -12.18 -0.58
N THR A 248 5.69 -11.19 0.27
CA THR A 248 5.65 -11.39 1.72
C THR A 248 4.27 -11.10 2.27
N HIS A 249 3.78 -12.00 3.12
CA HIS A 249 2.46 -11.91 3.76
C HIS A 249 2.51 -12.43 5.19
N PHE A 250 1.77 -11.80 6.10
CA PHE A 250 1.70 -12.19 7.50
C PHE A 250 0.35 -12.76 7.86
N ARG A 251 0.33 -13.79 8.70
CA ARG A 251 -0.78 -14.15 9.57
C ARG A 251 -0.46 -13.64 10.96
N ILE A 252 -1.33 -12.83 11.51
CA ILE A 252 -1.21 -12.23 12.83
C ILE A 252 -2.32 -12.83 13.70
N GLU A 253 -1.95 -13.42 14.83
CA GLU A 253 -2.87 -13.91 15.85
C GLU A 253 -2.72 -13.06 17.10
N GLY A 254 -3.83 -12.53 17.61
CA GLY A 254 -3.81 -11.68 18.80
C GLY A 254 -4.20 -10.24 18.53
N SER A 255 -3.65 -9.32 19.32
CA SER A 255 -4.06 -7.89 19.31
C SER A 255 -3.87 -7.19 17.96
N GLY A 256 -2.87 -7.60 17.17
CA GLY A 256 -2.63 -7.04 15.83
C GLY A 256 -3.80 -7.23 14.87
N ALA A 257 -4.62 -8.28 15.06
CA ALA A 257 -5.84 -8.48 14.27
C ALA A 257 -6.86 -7.34 14.49
N ALA A 258 -6.90 -6.74 15.67
CA ALA A 258 -7.79 -5.62 15.98
C ALA A 258 -7.43 -4.36 15.15
N GLY A 259 -6.14 -4.09 14.91
CA GLY A 259 -5.70 -3.01 14.04
C GLY A 259 -6.15 -3.19 12.59
N LEU A 260 -6.10 -4.43 12.09
CA LEU A 260 -6.61 -4.78 10.76
C LEU A 260 -8.14 -4.68 10.70
N GLN A 261 -8.82 -5.12 11.75
CA GLN A 261 -10.28 -4.99 11.91
C GLN A 261 -10.72 -3.53 11.85
N ALA A 262 -10.06 -2.64 12.58
CA ALA A 262 -10.34 -1.20 12.56
C ALA A 262 -10.15 -0.59 11.17
N SER A 263 -9.10 -1.00 10.45
CA SER A 263 -8.87 -0.58 9.07
C SER A 263 -9.98 -1.04 8.13
N PHE A 264 -10.36 -2.33 8.19
CA PHE A 264 -11.44 -2.87 7.39
C PHE A 264 -12.78 -2.15 7.68
N LEU A 265 -13.17 -2.00 8.95
CA LEU A 265 -14.44 -1.35 9.33
C LEU A 265 -14.49 0.12 8.93
N SER A 266 -13.32 0.80 8.90
CA SER A 266 -13.22 2.18 8.39
C SER A 266 -13.54 2.24 6.90
N ASP A 267 -12.95 1.34 6.10
CA ASP A 267 -13.18 1.27 4.66
C ASP A 267 -14.59 0.75 4.33
N TRP A 268 -15.12 -0.17 5.14
CA TRP A 268 -16.50 -0.63 5.07
C TRP A 268 -17.49 0.52 5.25
N SER A 269 -17.33 1.30 6.34
CA SER A 269 -18.15 2.46 6.61
C SER A 269 -18.05 3.54 5.52
N ALA A 270 -16.85 3.72 4.94
CA ALA A 270 -16.64 4.64 3.82
C ALA A 270 -17.42 4.22 2.57
N THR A 271 -17.51 2.91 2.32
CA THR A 271 -18.12 2.34 1.12
C THR A 271 -19.63 2.22 1.23
N THR A 272 -20.12 1.60 2.31
CA THR A 272 -21.52 1.23 2.48
C THR A 272 -22.36 2.29 3.19
N LYS A 273 -21.71 3.27 3.84
CA LYS A 273 -22.32 4.27 4.74
C LYS A 273 -22.95 3.64 5.98
N THR A 274 -22.76 2.36 6.22
CA THR A 274 -23.19 1.66 7.42
C THR A 274 -22.05 1.59 8.43
N HIS A 275 -22.40 1.64 9.71
CA HIS A 275 -21.44 1.51 10.80
C HIS A 275 -21.62 0.18 11.49
N ILE A 276 -20.56 -0.61 11.54
CA ILE A 276 -20.50 -1.88 12.25
C ILE A 276 -19.70 -1.65 13.52
N SER A 277 -20.24 -2.04 14.65
CA SER A 277 -19.60 -1.97 15.97
C SER A 277 -20.14 -3.07 16.87
N GLY A 278 -19.37 -3.46 17.86
CA GLY A 278 -19.73 -4.47 18.84
C GLY A 278 -18.48 -5.17 19.39
N PRO A 279 -18.56 -5.67 20.64
CA PRO A 279 -17.43 -6.36 21.27
C PRO A 279 -17.04 -7.66 20.54
N GLU A 280 -17.98 -8.24 19.80
CA GLU A 280 -17.75 -9.45 19.00
C GLU A 280 -16.72 -9.25 17.86
N TYR A 281 -16.51 -7.99 17.42
CA TYR A 281 -15.49 -7.65 16.41
C TYR A 281 -14.11 -7.40 17.02
N TYR A 282 -14.03 -7.22 18.32
CA TYR A 282 -12.82 -6.98 19.11
C TYR A 282 -12.82 -7.87 20.37
N PRO A 283 -12.86 -9.21 20.19
CA PRO A 283 -12.90 -10.11 21.32
C PRO A 283 -11.60 -10.05 22.13
N PRO A 284 -11.64 -10.37 23.41
CA PRO A 284 -10.43 -10.58 24.19
C PRO A 284 -9.54 -11.63 23.52
N VAL A 285 -8.25 -11.33 23.41
CA VAL A 285 -7.23 -12.21 22.79
C VAL A 285 -6.14 -12.52 23.80
N GLY A 286 -5.48 -13.66 23.64
CA GLY A 286 -4.34 -14.04 24.45
C GLY A 286 -3.10 -13.18 24.15
N HIS A 287 -2.19 -13.12 25.11
CA HIS A 287 -0.85 -12.60 24.92
C HIS A 287 0.06 -13.76 24.52
N PHE A 288 0.66 -13.71 23.32
CA PHE A 288 1.42 -14.83 22.77
C PHE A 288 2.93 -14.59 22.79
N THR A 289 3.37 -13.36 22.58
CA THR A 289 4.77 -12.94 22.47
C THR A 289 4.93 -11.53 23.04
N ASP A 290 6.16 -11.07 23.20
CA ASP A 290 6.45 -9.68 23.60
C ASP A 290 6.53 -8.72 22.42
N ASP A 291 6.20 -9.19 21.20
CA ASP A 291 6.21 -8.37 19.97
C ASP A 291 5.31 -7.16 20.12
N ILE A 292 5.80 -6.02 19.63
CA ILE A 292 5.04 -4.78 19.55
C ILE A 292 4.88 -4.43 18.09
N LEU A 293 3.66 -4.21 17.66
CA LEU A 293 3.40 -3.80 16.29
C LEU A 293 2.39 -2.65 16.20
N GLN A 294 2.47 -1.89 15.14
CA GLN A 294 1.47 -0.89 14.77
C GLN A 294 0.97 -1.19 13.36
N ILE A 295 -0.35 -1.23 13.22
CA ILE A 295 -1.01 -1.32 11.91
C ILE A 295 -1.27 0.09 11.40
N ALA A 296 -0.65 0.44 10.29
CA ALA A 296 -0.61 1.79 9.72
C ALA A 296 -1.39 1.89 8.39
N PRO A 297 -2.73 2.10 8.41
CA PRO A 297 -3.52 2.32 7.20
C PRO A 297 -3.34 3.74 6.67
N SER A 298 -2.88 3.88 5.44
CA SER A 298 -2.68 5.16 4.75
C SER A 298 -3.64 5.32 3.58
N GLY A 299 -3.74 6.54 3.05
CA GLY A 299 -4.55 6.82 1.87
C GLY A 299 -4.42 8.26 1.39
N PRO A 300 -4.97 8.58 0.19
CA PRO A 300 -4.84 9.89 -0.45
C PRO A 300 -5.62 11.00 0.28
N PHE A 301 -6.55 10.61 1.15
CA PHE A 301 -7.39 11.54 1.90
C PHE A 301 -6.79 11.80 3.27
N GLY A 302 -6.15 12.95 3.42
CA GLY A 302 -5.51 13.36 4.67
C GLY A 302 -4.40 14.37 4.43
N LYS A 303 -4.08 15.11 5.49
CA LYS A 303 -3.07 16.17 5.42
C LYS A 303 -1.65 15.60 5.25
N TRP A 304 -1.41 14.43 5.84
CA TRP A 304 -0.09 13.85 5.98
C TRP A 304 0.11 12.67 5.00
N ARG A 305 1.30 12.57 4.42
CA ARG A 305 1.76 11.40 3.69
C ARG A 305 2.42 10.43 4.70
N ALA A 306 1.57 9.86 5.56
CA ALA A 306 2.03 9.26 6.80
C ALA A 306 3.02 8.09 6.61
N LEU A 307 2.78 7.17 5.65
CA LEU A 307 3.74 6.09 5.38
C LEU A 307 5.06 6.64 4.83
N LEU A 308 5.03 7.57 3.88
CA LEU A 308 6.25 8.22 3.39
C LEU A 308 7.02 8.91 4.52
N GLN A 309 6.31 9.62 5.40
CA GLN A 309 6.94 10.30 6.53
C GLN A 309 7.51 9.30 7.54
N ALA A 310 6.80 8.20 7.82
CA ALA A 310 7.26 7.17 8.74
C ALA A 310 8.49 6.43 8.20
N ASP A 311 8.46 6.01 6.93
CA ASP A 311 9.58 5.30 6.30
C ASP A 311 10.81 6.22 6.19
N SER A 312 10.65 7.45 5.73
CA SER A 312 11.75 8.44 5.66
C SER A 312 12.32 8.76 7.04
N TYR A 313 11.44 8.89 8.07
CA TYR A 313 11.86 9.13 9.45
C TYR A 313 12.68 7.94 10.00
N ALA A 314 12.25 6.71 9.73
CA ALA A 314 12.91 5.51 10.17
C ALA A 314 14.27 5.33 9.46
N ILE A 315 14.32 5.53 8.15
CA ILE A 315 15.54 5.48 7.31
C ILE A 315 16.59 6.48 7.81
N ALA A 316 16.20 7.74 8.03
CA ALA A 316 17.12 8.79 8.50
C ALA A 316 17.69 8.52 9.91
N ARG A 317 17.16 7.53 10.63
CA ARG A 317 17.64 7.13 11.97
C ARG A 317 18.29 5.76 12.00
N ALA A 318 18.47 5.11 10.87
CA ALA A 318 19.24 3.88 10.76
C ALA A 318 20.67 4.09 11.26
N ARG A 319 21.28 3.06 11.83
CA ARG A 319 22.65 3.10 12.36
C ARG A 319 23.56 2.01 11.77
N GLN A 320 22.98 0.92 11.30
CA GLN A 320 23.73 -0.24 10.83
C GLN A 320 23.33 -0.65 9.41
N ARG A 321 22.03 -0.87 9.17
CA ARG A 321 21.56 -1.36 7.88
C ARG A 321 20.14 -0.88 7.55
N ILE A 322 19.91 -0.77 6.24
CA ILE A 322 18.59 -0.54 5.63
C ILE A 322 18.46 -1.52 4.47
N TRP A 323 17.62 -2.54 4.63
CA TRP A 323 17.40 -3.54 3.58
C TRP A 323 15.98 -3.45 3.07
N ILE A 324 15.83 -3.36 1.75
CA ILE A 324 14.56 -3.07 1.08
C ILE A 324 14.29 -4.12 0.01
N GLN A 325 13.09 -4.69 0.01
CA GLN A 325 12.51 -5.41 -1.13
C GLN A 325 11.31 -4.63 -1.64
N THR A 326 11.27 -4.31 -2.93
CA THR A 326 10.14 -3.67 -3.59
C THR A 326 10.07 -4.06 -5.05
N PRO A 327 8.85 -4.29 -5.63
CA PRO A 327 8.73 -4.57 -7.05
C PRO A 327 9.03 -3.35 -7.92
N TYR A 328 8.76 -2.15 -7.40
CA TYR A 328 8.90 -0.88 -8.10
C TYR A 328 9.64 0.11 -7.19
N TYR A 329 10.67 0.76 -7.76
CA TYR A 329 11.42 1.81 -7.08
C TYR A 329 11.30 3.11 -7.86
N LEU A 330 10.24 3.86 -7.54
CA LEU A 330 9.95 5.19 -8.09
C LEU A 330 9.80 6.17 -6.91
N PRO A 331 10.88 6.42 -6.15
CA PRO A 331 10.82 7.11 -4.88
C PRO A 331 10.50 8.59 -5.06
N SER A 332 9.87 9.19 -4.04
CA SER A 332 9.88 10.63 -3.88
C SER A 332 11.29 11.13 -3.60
N GLU A 333 11.56 12.41 -3.86
CA GLU A 333 12.85 13.03 -3.58
C GLU A 333 13.29 12.83 -2.12
N VAL A 334 12.37 13.00 -1.17
CA VAL A 334 12.64 12.83 0.27
C VAL A 334 13.14 11.43 0.59
N LEU A 335 12.49 10.40 0.07
CA LEU A 335 12.86 9.00 0.33
C LEU A 335 14.19 8.65 -0.36
N ASN A 336 14.36 9.09 -1.61
CA ASN A 336 15.57 8.84 -2.39
C ASN A 336 16.80 9.50 -1.74
N THR A 337 16.66 10.75 -1.30
CA THR A 337 17.71 11.49 -0.60
C THR A 337 18.04 10.83 0.73
N ALA A 338 17.05 10.44 1.54
CA ALA A 338 17.31 9.78 2.82
C ALA A 338 18.11 8.47 2.69
N LEU A 339 17.83 7.67 1.64
CA LEU A 339 18.59 6.44 1.37
C LEU A 339 20.02 6.73 0.89
N GLN A 340 20.21 7.74 0.05
CA GLN A 340 21.54 8.18 -0.39
C GLN A 340 22.38 8.71 0.78
N GLU A 341 21.79 9.57 1.62
CA GLU A 341 22.45 10.11 2.82
C GLU A 341 22.85 8.98 3.78
N ALA A 342 21.99 7.99 4.00
CA ALA A 342 22.30 6.84 4.83
C ALA A 342 23.50 6.05 4.28
N ALA A 343 23.52 5.77 2.97
CA ALA A 343 24.62 5.04 2.32
C ALA A 343 25.92 5.85 2.36
N LEU A 344 25.89 7.15 2.07
CA LEU A 344 27.04 8.06 2.15
C LEU A 344 27.56 8.20 3.58
N ALA A 345 26.70 8.07 4.59
CA ALA A 345 27.08 8.05 6.01
C ALA A 345 27.66 6.69 6.47
N GLY A 346 27.78 5.70 5.58
CA GLY A 346 28.37 4.40 5.87
C GLY A 346 27.38 3.34 6.39
N ILE A 347 26.07 3.60 6.33
CA ILE A 347 25.03 2.60 6.65
C ILE A 347 24.97 1.57 5.50
N ASP A 348 24.82 0.30 5.83
CA ASP A 348 24.63 -0.76 4.83
C ASP A 348 23.22 -0.68 4.21
N VAL A 349 23.12 0.00 3.06
CA VAL A 349 21.87 0.14 2.31
C VAL A 349 21.83 -0.86 1.17
N HIS A 350 20.84 -1.75 1.16
CA HIS A 350 20.65 -2.77 0.15
C HIS A 350 19.24 -2.74 -0.43
N LEU A 351 19.12 -2.54 -1.72
CA LEU A 351 17.88 -2.52 -2.48
C LEU A 351 17.77 -3.77 -3.35
N MET A 352 16.78 -4.60 -3.11
CA MET A 352 16.47 -5.79 -3.90
C MET A 352 15.23 -5.54 -4.76
N LEU A 353 15.39 -5.75 -6.06
CA LEU A 353 14.39 -5.52 -7.11
C LEU A 353 14.16 -6.80 -7.93
N PRO A 354 13.05 -6.96 -8.64
CA PRO A 354 12.89 -8.05 -9.59
C PRO A 354 13.82 -7.87 -10.79
N ALA A 355 14.43 -8.96 -11.28
CA ALA A 355 15.24 -8.94 -12.51
C ALA A 355 14.38 -8.72 -13.76
N ARG A 356 13.07 -8.98 -13.68
CA ARG A 356 12.08 -8.74 -14.74
C ARG A 356 10.86 -8.08 -14.12
N SER A 357 10.49 -6.93 -14.64
CA SER A 357 9.27 -6.23 -14.23
C SER A 357 8.07 -6.69 -15.07
N ASP A 358 6.88 -6.64 -14.49
CA ASP A 358 5.60 -6.84 -15.19
C ASP A 358 5.20 -5.62 -16.06
N SER A 359 5.91 -4.50 -15.92
CA SER A 359 5.74 -3.27 -16.72
C SER A 359 7.09 -2.74 -17.23
N LYS A 360 7.29 -2.76 -18.54
CA LYS A 360 8.51 -2.21 -19.17
C LYS A 360 8.72 -0.72 -18.89
N VAL A 361 7.63 0.04 -18.79
CA VAL A 361 7.70 1.49 -18.51
C VAL A 361 8.18 1.74 -17.10
N VAL A 362 7.62 1.02 -16.12
CA VAL A 362 8.03 1.09 -14.71
C VAL A 362 9.47 0.60 -14.53
N ASP A 363 9.87 -0.45 -15.25
CA ASP A 363 11.24 -0.97 -15.25
C ASP A 363 12.25 0.10 -15.69
N LEU A 364 12.03 0.73 -16.85
CA LEU A 364 12.90 1.80 -17.34
C LEU A 364 12.93 2.99 -16.38
N ALA A 365 11.79 3.39 -15.83
CA ALA A 365 11.73 4.47 -14.86
C ALA A 365 12.49 4.12 -13.58
N THR A 366 12.34 2.89 -13.04
CA THR A 366 13.09 2.39 -11.88
C THR A 366 14.59 2.47 -12.12
N HIS A 367 15.07 1.95 -13.26
CA HIS A 367 16.49 1.94 -13.60
C HIS A 367 17.11 3.33 -13.63
N SER A 368 16.35 4.37 -13.96
CA SER A 368 16.84 5.75 -14.00
C SER A 368 17.24 6.32 -12.64
N TYR A 369 16.73 5.76 -11.53
CA TYR A 369 17.10 6.18 -10.18
C TYR A 369 18.34 5.47 -9.65
N LEU A 370 18.66 4.29 -10.22
CA LEU A 370 19.69 3.42 -9.67
C LEU A 370 21.12 3.96 -9.87
N ASP A 371 21.37 4.78 -10.90
CA ASP A 371 22.68 5.41 -11.14
C ASP A 371 23.15 6.21 -9.92
N ASP A 372 22.26 7.05 -9.37
CA ASP A 372 22.59 7.92 -8.25
C ASP A 372 22.64 7.14 -6.93
N MET A 373 21.80 6.12 -6.80
CA MET A 373 21.84 5.21 -5.65
C MET A 373 23.17 4.44 -5.58
N MET A 374 23.65 3.89 -6.69
CA MET A 374 24.92 3.18 -6.74
C MET A 374 26.11 4.10 -6.48
N LYS A 375 26.07 5.35 -7.00
CA LYS A 375 27.13 6.35 -6.70
C LYS A 375 27.17 6.71 -5.22
N ALA A 376 26.02 6.69 -4.53
CA ALA A 376 25.96 6.90 -3.09
C ALA A 376 26.45 5.68 -2.27
N GLY A 377 26.68 4.53 -2.90
CA GLY A 377 27.13 3.31 -2.22
C GLY A 377 26.03 2.30 -1.90
N VAL A 378 24.80 2.52 -2.38
CA VAL A 378 23.69 1.56 -2.21
C VAL A 378 23.97 0.30 -3.01
N LYS A 379 23.88 -0.87 -2.37
CA LYS A 379 23.97 -2.17 -3.02
C LYS A 379 22.65 -2.47 -3.72
N ILE A 380 22.70 -2.90 -4.98
CA ILE A 380 21.52 -3.21 -5.79
C ILE A 380 21.59 -4.67 -6.25
N SER A 381 20.52 -5.40 -5.96
CA SER A 381 20.41 -6.81 -6.33
C SER A 381 19.12 -7.09 -7.09
N PHE A 382 19.23 -7.87 -8.16
CA PHE A 382 18.09 -8.26 -8.99
C PHE A 382 17.75 -9.74 -8.77
N TYR A 383 16.55 -9.99 -8.23
CA TYR A 383 16.01 -11.33 -7.97
C TYR A 383 15.67 -12.05 -9.27
N LYS A 384 16.22 -13.24 -9.50
CA LYS A 384 16.17 -13.96 -10.79
C LYS A 384 15.05 -15.00 -10.94
N PRO A 385 14.67 -15.78 -9.89
CA PRO A 385 13.79 -16.96 -10.07
C PRO A 385 12.38 -16.66 -10.55
N GLY A 386 11.98 -15.39 -10.60
CA GLY A 386 10.66 -14.98 -11.02
C GLY A 386 10.39 -13.50 -10.73
N PHE A 387 9.16 -13.18 -10.32
CA PHE A 387 8.80 -11.81 -10.00
C PHE A 387 8.83 -11.57 -8.49
N LEU A 388 9.76 -10.72 -8.04
CA LEU A 388 9.81 -10.26 -6.66
C LEU A 388 8.77 -9.15 -6.48
N HIS A 389 7.74 -9.43 -5.69
CA HIS A 389 6.65 -8.47 -5.40
C HIS A 389 6.55 -8.12 -3.91
N SER A 390 7.53 -8.50 -3.09
CA SER A 390 7.59 -8.19 -1.66
C SER A 390 7.71 -6.68 -1.42
N LYS A 391 7.11 -6.20 -0.34
CA LYS A 391 7.24 -4.83 0.18
C LYS A 391 7.73 -4.96 1.61
N LEU A 392 9.05 -4.97 1.74
CA LEU A 392 9.76 -5.17 2.99
C LEU A 392 10.78 -4.05 3.18
N LEU A 393 10.80 -3.48 4.37
CA LEU A 393 11.85 -2.58 4.84
C LEU A 393 12.33 -3.08 6.20
N ILE A 394 13.63 -3.38 6.31
CA ILE A 394 14.27 -3.75 7.56
C ILE A 394 15.23 -2.64 7.94
N ILE A 395 15.14 -2.16 9.18
CA ILE A 395 16.04 -1.12 9.71
C ILE A 395 16.72 -1.64 10.97
N ASP A 396 18.02 -1.74 10.88
CA ASP A 396 18.89 -2.27 11.92
C ASP A 396 18.48 -3.70 12.32
N ASP A 397 18.48 -3.99 13.62
CA ASP A 397 18.14 -5.29 14.20
C ASP A 397 16.81 -5.26 14.99
N MET A 398 15.92 -4.29 14.71
CA MET A 398 14.76 -4.05 15.55
C MET A 398 13.47 -3.74 14.80
N LEU A 399 13.53 -3.01 13.70
CA LEU A 399 12.34 -2.58 12.98
C LEU A 399 12.18 -3.32 11.67
N SER A 400 11.01 -3.93 11.48
CA SER A 400 10.58 -4.47 10.19
C SER A 400 9.26 -3.85 9.78
N VAL A 401 9.16 -3.38 8.52
CA VAL A 401 7.95 -2.82 7.93
C VAL A 401 7.52 -3.67 6.76
N ILE A 402 6.33 -4.22 6.82
CA ILE A 402 5.78 -5.09 5.77
C ILE A 402 4.33 -4.72 5.52
N GLY A 403 3.91 -4.74 4.25
CA GLY A 403 2.53 -4.46 3.93
C GLY A 403 2.23 -4.44 2.45
N SER A 404 1.39 -3.49 2.06
CA SER A 404 0.96 -3.35 0.68
C SER A 404 1.67 -2.23 -0.09
N ALA A 405 2.35 -1.29 0.61
CA ALA A 405 2.94 -0.11 0.00
C ALA A 405 4.27 -0.41 -0.69
N ASN A 406 4.37 -0.11 -1.99
CA ASN A 406 5.63 -0.11 -2.72
C ASN A 406 6.44 1.17 -2.40
N MET A 407 7.72 1.19 -2.77
CA MET A 407 8.57 2.39 -2.72
C MET A 407 8.33 3.28 -3.97
N ASP A 408 7.07 3.70 -4.18
CA ASP A 408 6.67 4.49 -5.34
C ASP A 408 5.72 5.66 -4.99
N PHE A 409 5.61 6.63 -5.89
CA PHE A 409 4.72 7.78 -5.74
C PHE A 409 3.28 7.35 -5.55
N ARG A 410 2.85 6.32 -6.27
CA ARG A 410 1.46 5.87 -6.27
C ARG A 410 1.03 5.33 -4.92
N SER A 411 1.88 4.53 -4.28
CA SER A 411 1.64 3.99 -2.95
C SER A 411 1.58 5.07 -1.88
N PHE A 412 2.45 6.09 -1.96
CA PHE A 412 2.51 7.13 -0.93
C PHE A 412 1.52 8.28 -1.13
N GLU A 413 1.05 8.54 -2.36
CA GLU A 413 0.21 9.70 -2.65
C GLU A 413 -1.21 9.39 -3.13
N HIS A 414 -1.43 8.23 -3.78
CA HIS A 414 -2.68 7.94 -4.50
C HIS A 414 -3.43 6.72 -4.02
N ASN A 415 -2.74 5.70 -3.55
CA ASN A 415 -3.38 4.47 -3.10
C ASN A 415 -3.79 4.52 -1.63
N PHE A 416 -4.79 3.70 -1.29
CA PHE A 416 -5.01 3.26 0.07
C PHE A 416 -4.10 2.08 0.32
N GLU A 417 -3.15 2.23 1.23
CA GLU A 417 -2.18 1.22 1.60
C GLU A 417 -2.29 0.86 3.08
N ILE A 418 -1.65 -0.23 3.47
CA ILE A 418 -1.55 -0.64 4.85
C ILE A 418 -0.23 -1.35 5.09
N ASN A 419 0.51 -0.91 6.12
CA ASN A 419 1.74 -1.54 6.55
C ASN A 419 1.66 -1.92 8.04
N ALA A 420 2.35 -2.99 8.41
CA ALA A 420 2.64 -3.35 9.80
C ALA A 420 4.07 -2.93 10.12
N PHE A 421 4.25 -2.15 11.17
CA PHE A 421 5.53 -1.77 11.76
C PHE A 421 5.75 -2.65 12.97
N VAL A 422 6.72 -3.55 12.94
CA VAL A 422 7.03 -4.51 14.00
C VAL A 422 8.33 -4.10 14.68
N TYR A 423 8.28 -3.83 15.99
CA TYR A 423 9.40 -3.36 16.81
C TYR A 423 9.92 -4.51 17.67
N ASP A 424 10.54 -5.48 17.03
CA ASP A 424 11.03 -6.69 17.71
C ASP A 424 12.33 -7.19 17.07
N ARG A 425 13.29 -7.58 17.93
CA ARG A 425 14.62 -8.01 17.50
C ARG A 425 14.60 -9.40 16.87
N GLU A 426 13.90 -10.33 17.46
CA GLU A 426 13.83 -11.71 16.96
C GLU A 426 13.10 -11.73 15.62
N PHE A 427 12.01 -10.98 15.53
CA PHE A 427 11.29 -10.80 14.29
C PHE A 427 12.15 -10.15 13.21
N ALA A 428 12.89 -9.07 13.52
CA ALA A 428 13.79 -8.40 12.56
C ALA A 428 14.91 -9.35 12.10
N SER A 429 15.47 -10.15 13.00
CA SER A 429 16.46 -11.18 12.66
C SER A 429 15.88 -12.24 11.70
N ARG A 430 14.65 -12.71 11.95
CA ARG A 430 13.95 -13.64 11.06
C ARG A 430 13.71 -13.04 9.67
N MET A 431 13.30 -11.77 9.63
CA MET A 431 13.10 -11.08 8.35
C MET A 431 14.42 -10.83 7.60
N ALA A 432 15.50 -10.58 8.33
CA ALA A 432 16.83 -10.48 7.76
C ALA A 432 17.31 -11.81 7.16
N ALA A 433 17.09 -12.92 7.84
CA ALA A 433 17.41 -14.25 7.30
C ALA A 433 16.63 -14.56 6.01
N ILE A 434 15.35 -14.18 5.94
CA ILE A 434 14.56 -14.30 4.69
C ILE A 434 15.12 -13.42 3.57
N PHE A 435 15.57 -12.20 3.89
CA PHE A 435 16.21 -11.33 2.90
C PHE A 435 17.52 -11.91 2.39
N GLU A 436 18.35 -12.47 3.28
CA GLU A 436 19.62 -13.12 2.94
C GLU A 436 19.41 -14.38 2.09
N ASP A 437 18.40 -15.18 2.38
CA ASP A 437 18.02 -16.33 1.54
C ASP A 437 17.62 -15.87 0.13
N ASP A 438 16.73 -14.88 0.02
CA ASP A 438 16.38 -14.28 -1.27
C ASP A 438 17.61 -13.72 -2.03
N LEU A 439 18.59 -13.17 -1.29
CA LEU A 439 19.80 -12.61 -1.86
C LEU A 439 20.66 -13.67 -2.55
N THR A 440 20.65 -14.92 -2.05
CA THR A 440 21.36 -16.04 -2.71
C THR A 440 20.85 -16.31 -4.13
N HIS A 441 19.63 -15.91 -4.42
CA HIS A 441 18.97 -16.03 -5.72
C HIS A 441 19.08 -14.77 -6.59
N CYS A 442 19.80 -13.76 -6.12
CA CYS A 442 19.95 -12.50 -6.82
C CYS A 442 21.25 -12.41 -7.62
N HIS A 443 21.26 -11.46 -8.55
CA HIS A 443 22.49 -10.91 -9.11
C HIS A 443 22.71 -9.51 -8.52
N THR A 444 23.73 -9.38 -7.70
CA THR A 444 24.16 -8.08 -7.18
C THR A 444 25.01 -7.40 -8.23
N VAL A 445 24.56 -6.23 -8.69
CA VAL A 445 25.17 -5.50 -9.80
C VAL A 445 26.35 -4.68 -9.31
N THR A 446 27.46 -4.77 -10.02
CA THR A 446 28.63 -3.93 -9.76
C THR A 446 28.57 -2.62 -10.57
N PRO A 447 29.25 -1.55 -10.10
CA PRO A 447 29.38 -0.31 -10.88
C PRO A 447 29.97 -0.54 -12.30
N GLY A 448 30.94 -1.48 -12.41
CA GLY A 448 31.56 -1.83 -13.69
C GLY A 448 30.62 -2.48 -14.71
N GLU A 449 29.58 -3.18 -14.23
CA GLU A 449 28.53 -3.77 -15.08
C GLU A 449 27.43 -2.74 -15.39
N TRP A 450 27.13 -1.84 -14.44
CA TRP A 450 25.99 -0.94 -14.52
C TRP A 450 26.25 0.28 -15.40
N PHE A 451 27.35 1.01 -15.19
CA PHE A 451 27.61 2.29 -15.86
C PHE A 451 27.90 2.21 -17.37
N PRO A 452 28.49 1.11 -17.93
CA PRO A 452 28.71 0.99 -19.38
C PRO A 452 27.46 0.78 -20.23
N ARG A 453 26.25 0.80 -19.64
CA ARG A 453 25.00 0.61 -20.41
C ARG A 453 24.90 1.57 -21.62
N PRO A 454 24.27 1.13 -22.75
CA PRO A 454 24.14 1.94 -23.94
C PRO A 454 23.46 3.31 -23.66
N ARG A 455 23.96 4.36 -24.28
CA ARG A 455 23.39 5.72 -24.13
C ARG A 455 21.92 5.78 -24.51
N THR A 456 21.50 5.06 -25.54
CA THR A 456 20.07 4.98 -25.96
C THR A 456 19.17 4.44 -24.88
N ARG A 457 19.62 3.41 -24.11
CA ARG A 457 18.88 2.89 -22.96
C ARG A 457 18.76 3.92 -21.86
N ARG A 458 19.87 4.59 -21.51
CA ARG A 458 19.89 5.65 -20.48
C ARG A 458 18.97 6.83 -20.82
N VAL A 459 18.89 7.22 -22.11
CA VAL A 459 17.93 8.24 -22.57
C VAL A 459 16.49 7.76 -22.40
N ALA A 460 16.19 6.52 -22.75
CA ALA A 460 14.86 5.94 -22.53
C ALA A 460 14.47 5.86 -21.04
N GLU A 461 15.41 5.44 -20.18
CA GLU A 461 15.26 5.43 -18.73
C GLU A 461 14.95 6.84 -18.19
N SER A 462 15.73 7.84 -18.61
CA SER A 462 15.54 9.26 -18.20
C SER A 462 14.23 9.83 -18.69
N LEU A 463 13.80 9.48 -19.91
CA LEU A 463 12.50 9.90 -20.44
C LEU A 463 11.35 9.30 -19.60
N MET A 464 11.43 8.02 -19.24
CA MET A 464 10.40 7.37 -18.43
C MET A 464 10.38 7.92 -17.00
N ARG A 465 11.50 8.39 -16.45
CA ARG A 465 11.57 9.05 -15.14
C ARG A 465 10.64 10.26 -15.05
N VAL A 466 10.46 11.03 -16.14
CA VAL A 466 9.56 12.20 -16.18
C VAL A 466 8.12 11.79 -15.86
N PHE A 467 7.74 10.56 -16.21
CA PHE A 467 6.40 10.03 -15.97
C PHE A 467 6.24 9.32 -14.61
N SER A 468 7.31 9.19 -13.81
CA SER A 468 7.27 8.51 -12.50
C SER A 468 6.11 8.94 -11.59
N PRO A 469 5.70 10.23 -11.53
CA PRO A 469 4.56 10.64 -10.71
C PRO A 469 3.20 10.15 -11.21
N LEU A 470 3.12 9.61 -12.43
CA LEU A 470 1.90 9.08 -13.05
C LEU A 470 1.85 7.54 -13.07
N LEU A 471 3.02 6.88 -12.83
CA LEU A 471 3.22 5.41 -12.83
C LEU A 471 3.06 4.76 -11.43
#